data_5993c3b4cc985bf9f1c3beb75c19ad86
#
_entry.id   5993c3b4cc985bf9f1c3beb75c19ad86
#
_cell.length_a   1.000
_cell.length_b   1.000
_cell.length_c   1.000
_cell.angle_alpha   90.00
_cell.angle_beta   90.00
_cell.angle_gamma   90.00
#
_symmetry.space_group_name_H-M   'P 1'
#
loop_
_entity.id
_entity.type
_entity.pdbx_description
1 polymer ?
#
loop_
_entity_poly.entity_id
_entity_poly.type
_entity_poly.pdbx_seq_one_letter_code
_entity_poly.pdbx_strand_id
1 'polypeptide(L)' 'MNLGRHSRVDSTPTPIEIDAMVAVLEGRHGVWAAEVAEFFSTLHSLKGDAGRSWAWANVAERVRHRSELRQQEHATRD' A
#
# COMPACT_ATOMS: atom_id res chain seq x y z
N MET A 1 -8.18 -7.18 30.66
CA MET A 1 -7.82 -6.83 30.26
C MET A 1 -7.47 -6.30 29.43
N ASN A 2 -7.33 -5.88 29.26
CA ASN A 2 -6.77 -5.29 28.47
C ASN A 2 -6.72 -5.64 27.23
N LEU A 3 -7.16 -6.22 26.87
CA LEU A 3 -7.06 -6.84 25.69
C LEU A 3 -7.34 -6.03 24.53
N GLY A 4 -8.26 -5.15 24.52
CA GLY A 4 -8.56 -4.29 23.43
C GLY A 4 -7.38 -3.45 23.04
N ARG A 5 -6.49 -3.26 23.94
CA ARG A 5 -5.32 -2.48 23.64
C ARG A 5 -4.43 -3.13 22.66
N HIS A 6 -4.39 -4.42 22.66
CA HIS A 6 -3.53 -5.11 21.75
C HIS A 6 -3.94 -4.87 20.33
N SER A 7 -5.20 -4.70 20.10
CA SER A 7 -5.66 -4.47 18.75
C SER A 7 -5.07 -3.23 18.15
N ARG A 8 -4.89 -2.21 18.96
CA ARG A 8 -4.32 -0.99 18.42
C ARG A 8 -2.89 -1.16 18.05
N VAL A 9 -2.15 -1.92 18.83
CA VAL A 9 -0.76 -2.16 18.52
C VAL A 9 -0.66 -2.89 17.20
N ASP A 10 -1.62 -3.76 16.95
CA ASP A 10 -1.59 -4.59 15.76
C ASP A 10 -2.27 -3.95 14.58
N SER A 11 -2.57 -2.66 14.65
CA SER A 11 -3.24 -2.01 13.55
C SER A 11 -2.35 -1.82 12.32
N THR A 12 -1.04 -1.97 12.48
CA THR A 12 -0.14 -1.87 11.35
C THR A 12 -0.26 -3.13 10.50
N PRO A 13 -0.53 -2.99 9.20
CA PRO A 13 -0.73 -4.17 8.35
C PRO A 13 0.53 -5.01 8.25
N THR A 14 0.33 -6.32 8.15
CA THR A 14 1.43 -7.24 7.89
C THR A 14 1.79 -7.18 6.40
N PRO A 15 2.95 -7.71 6.02
CA PRO A 15 3.31 -7.76 4.59
C PRO A 15 2.27 -8.46 3.74
N ILE A 16 1.62 -9.51 4.25
CA ILE A 16 0.59 -10.20 3.49
C ILE A 16 -0.60 -9.29 3.28
N GLU A 17 -0.96 -8.52 4.29
CA GLU A 17 -2.07 -7.57 4.17
C GLU A 17 -1.73 -6.46 3.20
N ILE A 18 -0.48 -6.00 3.20
CA ILE A 18 -0.07 -4.98 2.24
C ILE A 18 -0.17 -5.53 0.83
N ASP A 19 0.25 -6.77 0.61
CA ASP A 19 0.13 -7.37 -0.72
C ASP A 19 -1.32 -7.47 -1.16
N ALA A 20 -2.22 -7.78 -0.23
CA ALA A 20 -3.65 -7.83 -0.55
C ALA A 20 -4.16 -6.45 -0.94
N MET A 21 -3.71 -5.41 -0.23
CA MET A 21 -4.09 -4.05 -0.56
C MET A 21 -3.60 -3.65 -1.94
N VAL A 22 -2.37 -4.04 -2.29
CA VAL A 22 -1.82 -3.80 -3.61
C VAL A 22 -2.69 -4.44 -4.67
N ALA A 23 -3.05 -5.70 -4.47
CA ALA A 23 -3.85 -6.42 -5.45
C ALA A 23 -5.21 -5.76 -5.66
N VAL A 24 -5.85 -5.33 -4.58
CA VAL A 24 -7.14 -4.66 -4.69
C VAL A 24 -7.02 -3.35 -5.46
N LEU A 25 -6.00 -2.56 -5.13
CA LEU A 25 -5.82 -1.28 -5.79
C LEU A 25 -5.51 -1.45 -7.26
N GLU A 26 -4.64 -2.40 -7.59
CA GLU A 26 -4.31 -2.64 -8.99
C GLU A 26 -5.52 -3.13 -9.76
N GLY A 27 -6.34 -3.95 -9.14
CA GLY A 27 -7.53 -4.44 -9.79
C GLY A 27 -8.57 -3.35 -10.04
N ARG A 28 -8.63 -2.36 -9.17
CA ARG A 28 -9.62 -1.30 -9.30
C ARG A 28 -9.13 -0.11 -10.11
N HIS A 29 -7.86 0.22 -10.01
CA HIS A 29 -7.35 1.49 -10.53
C HIS A 29 -6.27 1.33 -11.58
N GLY A 30 -5.79 0.11 -11.81
CA GLY A 30 -4.81 -0.14 -12.84
C GLY A 30 -3.58 0.73 -12.68
N VAL A 31 -3.23 1.46 -13.72
CA VAL A 31 -2.01 2.28 -13.73
C VAL A 31 -2.05 3.40 -12.70
N TRP A 32 -3.22 3.72 -12.16
CA TRP A 32 -3.35 4.78 -11.17
C TRP A 32 -3.20 4.30 -9.73
N ALA A 33 -2.93 3.00 -9.54
CA ALA A 33 -2.94 2.44 -8.20
C ALA A 33 -1.94 3.11 -7.27
N ALA A 34 -0.74 3.45 -7.76
CA ALA A 34 0.26 4.09 -6.91
C ALA A 34 -0.20 5.47 -6.46
N GLU A 35 -0.76 6.24 -7.38
CA GLU A 35 -1.25 7.57 -7.06
C GLU A 35 -2.40 7.50 -6.06
N VAL A 36 -3.27 6.53 -6.21
CA VAL A 36 -4.38 6.36 -5.26
C VAL A 36 -3.82 6.03 -3.87
N ALA A 37 -2.83 5.15 -3.81
CA ALA A 37 -2.23 4.81 -2.52
C ALA A 37 -1.56 6.03 -1.89
N GLU A 38 -0.89 6.84 -2.69
CA GLU A 38 -0.26 8.06 -2.17
C GLU A 38 -1.31 9.04 -1.65
N PHE A 39 -2.43 9.14 -2.34
CA PHE A 39 -3.51 9.99 -1.88
C PHE A 39 -3.99 9.55 -0.49
N PHE A 40 -4.19 8.24 -0.30
CA PHE A 40 -4.62 7.75 1.00
C PHE A 40 -3.54 7.96 2.06
N SER A 41 -2.27 7.80 1.70
CA SER A 41 -1.20 8.06 2.64
C SER A 41 -1.25 9.50 3.14
N THR A 42 -1.39 10.44 2.22
CA THR A 42 -1.46 11.85 2.57
C THR A 42 -2.69 12.15 3.41
N LEU A 43 -3.83 11.58 3.01
CA LEU A 43 -5.08 11.80 3.74
C LEU A 43 -4.96 11.35 5.19
N HIS A 44 -4.41 10.17 5.42
CA HIS A 44 -4.25 9.67 6.78
C HIS A 44 -3.22 10.47 7.56
N SER A 45 -2.18 10.94 6.90
CA SER A 45 -1.19 11.80 7.53
C SER A 45 -1.85 13.09 8.05
N LEU A 46 -2.70 13.67 7.21
CA LEU A 46 -3.39 14.91 7.60
C LEU A 46 -4.35 14.68 8.77
N LYS A 47 -4.85 13.49 8.91
CA LYS A 47 -5.73 13.14 10.02
C LYS A 47 -4.97 12.74 11.28
N GLY A 48 -3.66 12.73 11.22
CA GLY A 48 -2.86 12.33 12.37
C GLY A 48 -2.72 10.83 12.52
N ASP A 49 -3.08 10.06 11.51
CA ASP A 49 -3.00 8.60 11.58
C ASP A 49 -1.72 8.14 10.90
N ALA A 50 -0.62 8.23 11.64
CA ALA A 50 0.70 7.94 11.08
C ALA A 50 0.82 6.47 10.65
N GLY A 51 0.17 5.57 11.40
CA GLY A 51 0.27 4.15 11.08
C GLY A 51 -0.33 3.82 9.73
N ARG A 52 -1.52 4.35 9.45
CA ARG A 52 -2.15 4.10 8.17
C ARG A 52 -1.47 4.85 7.05
N SER A 53 -1.00 6.07 7.34
CA SER A 53 -0.24 6.81 6.35
C SER A 53 0.97 6.00 5.89
N TRP A 54 1.70 5.44 6.85
CA TRP A 54 2.85 4.61 6.55
C TRP A 54 2.47 3.38 5.73
N ALA A 55 1.37 2.73 6.11
CA ALA A 55 0.93 1.54 5.40
C ALA A 55 0.61 1.84 3.93
N TRP A 56 -0.12 2.93 3.69
CA TRP A 56 -0.45 3.31 2.31
C TRP A 56 0.77 3.73 1.51
N ALA A 57 1.77 4.36 2.18
CA ALA A 57 3.01 4.67 1.51
C ALA A 57 3.74 3.39 1.06
N ASN A 58 3.70 2.35 1.89
CA ASN A 58 4.26 1.07 1.50
C ASN A 58 3.51 0.43 0.35
N VAL A 59 2.20 0.57 0.32
CA VAL A 59 1.42 0.07 -0.79
C VAL A 59 1.84 0.77 -2.08
N ALA A 60 2.00 2.08 -2.03
CA ALA A 60 2.43 2.84 -3.20
C ALA A 60 3.79 2.36 -3.71
N GLU A 61 4.72 2.14 -2.79
CA GLU A 61 6.04 1.65 -3.18
C GLU A 61 5.98 0.29 -3.83
N ARG A 62 5.17 -0.60 -3.29
CA ARG A 62 5.05 -1.92 -3.87
C ARG A 62 4.42 -1.90 -5.24
N VAL A 63 3.41 -1.06 -5.43
CA VAL A 63 2.78 -0.90 -6.74
C VAL A 63 3.81 -0.42 -7.75
N ARG A 64 4.61 0.57 -7.38
CA ARG A 64 5.63 1.09 -8.28
C ARG A 64 6.66 0.02 -8.62
N HIS A 65 7.09 -0.73 -7.62
CA HIS A 65 8.09 -1.76 -7.84
C HIS A 65 7.58 -2.82 -8.81
N ARG A 66 6.33 -3.25 -8.62
CA ARG A 66 5.74 -4.24 -9.51
C ARG A 66 5.61 -3.70 -10.93
N SER A 67 5.27 -2.44 -11.06
CA SER A 67 5.17 -1.79 -12.35
C SER A 67 6.52 -1.76 -13.05
N GLU A 68 7.56 -1.42 -12.32
CA GLU A 68 8.91 -1.40 -12.87
C GLU A 68 9.34 -2.77 -13.34
N LEU A 69 9.04 -3.80 -12.56
CA LEU A 69 9.38 -5.16 -12.95
C LEU A 69 8.67 -5.55 -14.24
N ARG A 70 7.40 -5.19 -14.38
CA ARG A 70 6.67 -5.49 -15.61
C ARG A 70 7.26 -4.77 -16.79
N GLN A 71 7.68 -3.53 -16.60
CA GLN A 71 8.32 -2.78 -17.69
C GLN A 71 9.65 -3.38 -18.07
N GLN A 72 10.41 -3.86 -17.09
CA GLN A 72 11.68 -4.50 -17.38
C GLN A 72 11.48 -5.80 -18.15
N GLU A 73 10.47 -6.57 -17.77
CA GLU A 73 10.17 -7.78 -18.51
C GLU A 73 9.79 -7.47 -19.93
N HIS A 74 9.03 -6.42 -20.14
CA HIS A 74 8.63 -6.01 -21.47
C HIS A 74 9.84 -5.63 -22.31
N ALA A 75 10.75 -4.86 -21.73
CA ALA A 75 11.94 -4.43 -22.43
C ALA A 75 12.84 -5.60 -22.77
N THR A 76 12.91 -6.58 -21.87
CA THR A 76 13.78 -7.73 -22.08
C THR A 76 13.26 -8.64 -23.17
N ARG A 77 11.96 -8.66 -23.37
CA ARG A 77 11.38 -9.55 -24.35
C ARG A 77 11.64 -9.12 -25.78
N ASP A 78 11.91 -7.89 -25.97
CA ASP A 78 12.24 -7.39 -27.29
C ASP A 78 13.68 -7.69 -27.62
#